data_2b26191364c57df8445e9a33c1574bd5
#
_entry.id   2b26191364c57df8445e9a33c1574bd5
#
_cell.length_a   1.000
_cell.length_b   1.000
_cell.length_c   1.000
_cell.angle_alpha   90.00
_cell.angle_beta   90.00
_cell.angle_gamma   90.00
#
_symmetry.space_group_name_H-M   'P 1'
#
loop_
_entity.id
_entity.type
_entity.pdbx_description
1 polymer ?
#
loop_
_entity_poly.entity_id
_entity_poly.type
_entity_poly.pdbx_seq_one_letter_code
_entity_poly.pdbx_strand_id
1 'polypeptide(L)'
;MQVLSTLTVGTKSNVSSDRKSHQWNKVDEKSGNYTTRDLVLERDMNNVTFNSRGNVKSGILLEPYTGKTIHFQRGQSNKTEGGSASNRDGGIQIDHVVAYAEAYRSGLDKLDFQQRDTYYNDPDVLLSSQAEANNVKKDGTIVEWEPSNQAFQCDYASLQIGIKAKYGLMVDQKEHDKLAQVLASCPTETIIS
;
A
#
# COMPACT_ATOMS: atom_id res chain seq x y z
N MET A 1 -4.06 -8.37 -18.52
CA MET A 1 -4.95 -7.49 -19.35
C MET A 1 -6.43 -7.79 -19.14
N GLN A 2 -6.85 -9.06 -18.95
CA GLN A 2 -8.28 -9.37 -18.73
C GLN A 2 -8.91 -8.64 -17.54
N VAL A 3 -8.25 -8.55 -16.39
CA VAL A 3 -8.83 -7.89 -15.19
C VAL A 3 -8.96 -6.38 -15.37
N LEU A 4 -8.00 -5.71 -16.03
CA LEU A 4 -8.10 -4.27 -16.29
C LEU A 4 -9.36 -3.92 -17.12
N SER A 5 -9.73 -4.74 -18.10
CA SER A 5 -10.91 -4.51 -18.92
C SER A 5 -12.24 -4.67 -18.15
N THR A 6 -12.22 -5.22 -16.95
CA THR A 6 -13.43 -5.35 -16.10
C THR A 6 -13.63 -4.16 -15.18
N LEU A 7 -12.63 -3.28 -15.02
CA LEU A 7 -12.75 -2.11 -14.17
C LEU A 7 -13.73 -1.10 -14.78
N THR A 8 -14.59 -0.54 -13.94
CA THR A 8 -15.48 0.54 -14.36
C THR A 8 -14.67 1.81 -14.62
N VAL A 9 -14.76 2.33 -15.84
CA VAL A 9 -14.22 3.66 -16.17
C VAL A 9 -15.28 4.72 -15.89
N GLY A 10 -14.95 5.73 -15.08
CA GLY A 10 -15.92 6.73 -14.67
C GLY A 10 -15.28 7.98 -14.06
N THR A 11 -16.13 8.87 -13.55
CA THR A 11 -15.70 10.08 -12.85
C THR A 11 -15.68 9.82 -11.35
N LYS A 12 -14.53 9.99 -10.72
CA LYS A 12 -14.36 9.85 -9.27
C LYS A 12 -15.08 10.96 -8.52
N SER A 13 -15.54 10.66 -7.31
CA SER A 13 -16.16 11.65 -6.43
C SER A 13 -15.12 12.66 -5.89
N ASN A 14 -15.58 13.82 -5.43
CA ASN A 14 -14.72 14.83 -4.81
C ASN A 14 -15.02 14.95 -3.31
N VAL A 15 -15.09 13.80 -2.62
CA VAL A 15 -15.39 13.74 -1.18
C VAL A 15 -14.15 13.51 -0.36
N SER A 16 -14.13 14.08 0.83
CA SER A 16 -13.05 13.86 1.81
C SER A 16 -13.22 12.50 2.48
N SER A 17 -12.15 11.74 2.60
CA SER A 17 -12.17 10.43 3.21
C SER A 17 -12.27 10.48 4.74
N ASP A 18 -12.84 9.45 5.32
CA ASP A 18 -12.94 9.22 6.76
C ASP A 18 -11.74 8.44 7.34
N ARG A 19 -10.59 8.42 6.64
CA ARG A 19 -9.39 7.67 7.00
C ARG A 19 -9.01 7.79 8.47
N LYS A 20 -9.21 8.96 9.09
CA LYS A 20 -8.88 9.21 10.49
C LYS A 20 -9.78 8.45 11.49
N SER A 21 -10.89 7.87 11.03
CA SER A 21 -11.80 7.06 11.84
C SER A 21 -11.37 5.60 11.96
N HIS A 22 -10.36 5.18 11.18
CA HIS A 22 -9.85 3.81 11.16
C HIS A 22 -8.56 3.67 11.95
N GLN A 23 -8.36 2.47 12.48
CA GLN A 23 -7.15 2.07 13.22
C GLN A 23 -6.68 0.70 12.75
N TRP A 24 -5.43 0.35 13.04
CA TRP A 24 -4.93 -0.99 12.81
C TRP A 24 -5.60 -1.98 13.76
N ASN A 25 -6.32 -2.94 13.22
CA ASN A 25 -7.02 -3.95 13.99
C ASN A 25 -6.03 -4.88 14.69
N LYS A 26 -6.41 -5.41 15.85
CA LYS A 26 -5.70 -6.52 16.46
C LYS A 26 -5.89 -7.78 15.61
N VAL A 27 -4.84 -8.60 15.55
CA VAL A 27 -4.90 -9.92 14.91
C VAL A 27 -5.14 -10.94 16.02
N ASP A 28 -6.35 -11.50 16.09
CA ASP A 28 -6.83 -12.34 17.20
C ASP A 28 -5.99 -13.63 17.41
N GLU A 29 -5.37 -14.13 16.34
CA GLU A 29 -4.53 -15.36 16.40
C GLU A 29 -3.13 -15.09 16.98
N LYS A 30 -2.79 -13.84 17.23
CA LYS A 30 -1.49 -13.43 17.78
C LYS A 30 -1.66 -12.86 19.19
N SER A 31 -0.71 -13.19 20.05
CA SER A 31 -0.70 -12.70 21.45
C SER A 31 -0.26 -11.23 21.55
N GLY A 32 -0.70 -10.55 22.60
CA GLY A 32 -0.23 -9.21 22.96
C GLY A 32 -0.90 -8.08 22.15
N ASN A 33 -0.10 -7.14 21.68
CA ASN A 33 -0.55 -5.96 20.93
C ASN A 33 -0.24 -6.05 19.42
N TYR A 34 -0.16 -7.26 18.89
CA TYR A 34 0.05 -7.49 17.46
C TYR A 34 -1.16 -7.01 16.65
N THR A 35 -0.89 -6.23 15.61
CA THR A 35 -1.92 -5.58 14.79
C THR A 35 -1.70 -5.87 13.31
N THR A 36 -2.65 -5.48 12.45
CA THR A 36 -2.52 -5.52 10.98
C THR A 36 -1.20 -4.88 10.52
N ARG A 37 -0.77 -3.78 11.17
CA ARG A 37 0.54 -3.18 10.88
C ARG A 37 1.69 -4.16 11.12
N ASP A 38 1.66 -4.89 12.22
CA ASP A 38 2.70 -5.87 12.54
C ASP A 38 2.66 -7.07 11.58
N LEU A 39 1.47 -7.51 11.17
CA LEU A 39 1.28 -8.55 10.17
C LEU A 39 1.95 -8.20 8.84
N VAL A 40 1.73 -6.99 8.35
CA VAL A 40 2.32 -6.52 7.09
C VAL A 40 3.85 -6.38 7.23
N LEU A 41 4.35 -5.84 8.33
CA LEU A 41 5.79 -5.76 8.60
C LEU A 41 6.44 -7.14 8.67
N GLU A 42 5.80 -8.13 9.35
CA GLU A 42 6.30 -9.51 9.44
C GLU A 42 6.32 -10.19 8.08
N ARG A 43 5.31 -9.97 7.23
CA ARG A 43 5.22 -10.53 5.87
C ARG A 43 6.32 -10.00 4.96
N ASP A 44 6.57 -8.68 5.03
CA ASP A 44 7.38 -7.97 4.02
C ASP A 44 8.89 -7.93 4.38
N MET A 45 9.25 -8.18 5.64
CA MET A 45 10.64 -8.08 6.10
C MET A 45 11.27 -9.44 6.36
N ASN A 46 12.58 -9.50 6.22
CA ASN A 46 13.41 -10.62 6.67
C ASN A 46 13.99 -10.35 8.07
N ASN A 47 14.39 -11.41 8.79
CA ASN A 47 15.05 -11.35 10.09
C ASN A 47 14.24 -10.55 11.13
N VAL A 48 12.93 -10.77 11.15
CA VAL A 48 12.02 -10.05 12.04
C VAL A 48 12.25 -10.47 13.50
N THR A 49 12.29 -9.50 14.39
CA THR A 49 12.27 -9.71 15.84
C THR A 49 11.06 -9.01 16.47
N PHE A 50 10.65 -9.48 17.65
CA PHE A 50 9.49 -8.94 18.36
C PHE A 50 9.89 -8.35 19.71
N ASN A 51 9.12 -7.41 20.20
CA ASN A 51 9.25 -6.88 21.55
C ASN A 51 8.39 -7.69 22.55
N SER A 52 8.52 -7.37 23.84
CA SER A 52 7.76 -8.05 24.91
C SER A 52 6.23 -7.89 24.82
N ARG A 53 5.74 -6.97 24.00
CA ARG A 53 4.31 -6.74 23.76
C ARG A 53 3.79 -7.47 22.51
N GLY A 54 4.64 -8.25 21.82
CA GLY A 54 4.29 -8.98 20.61
C GLY A 54 4.38 -8.16 19.32
N ASN A 55 4.72 -6.85 19.37
CA ASN A 55 4.86 -6.06 18.15
C ASN A 55 6.21 -6.34 17.46
N VAL A 56 6.26 -6.22 16.16
CA VAL A 56 7.50 -6.25 15.39
C VAL A 56 8.44 -5.17 15.89
N LYS A 57 9.64 -5.57 16.31
CA LYS A 57 10.69 -4.69 16.89
C LYS A 57 11.69 -4.26 15.84
N SER A 58 12.21 -5.20 15.06
CA SER A 58 13.19 -4.93 14.01
C SER A 58 13.05 -5.90 12.84
N GLY A 59 13.65 -5.58 11.70
CA GLY A 59 13.69 -6.42 10.51
C GLY A 59 14.45 -5.73 9.38
N ILE A 60 14.59 -6.40 8.24
CA ILE A 60 15.24 -5.89 7.04
C ILE A 60 14.22 -5.92 5.91
N LEU A 61 13.89 -4.75 5.36
CA LEU A 61 13.00 -4.59 4.22
C LEU A 61 13.81 -4.36 2.94
N LEU A 62 13.59 -5.20 1.93
CA LEU A 62 13.90 -4.82 0.55
C LEU A 62 12.71 -3.98 0.04
N GLU A 63 12.86 -2.68 0.10
CA GLU A 63 11.77 -1.73 -0.07
C GLU A 63 11.33 -1.68 -1.54
N PRO A 64 10.08 -1.98 -1.86
CA PRO A 64 9.66 -2.20 -3.25
C PRO A 64 9.65 -0.93 -4.09
N TYR A 65 9.28 0.22 -3.54
CA TYR A 65 9.11 1.46 -4.31
C TYR A 65 10.42 2.09 -4.78
N THR A 66 11.49 1.91 -4.01
CA THR A 66 12.81 2.50 -4.32
C THR A 66 13.90 1.47 -4.61
N GLY A 67 13.65 0.18 -4.31
CA GLY A 67 14.64 -0.89 -4.41
C GLY A 67 15.74 -0.86 -3.35
N LYS A 68 15.61 -0.01 -2.32
CA LYS A 68 16.61 0.16 -1.26
C LYS A 68 16.41 -0.88 -0.15
N THR A 69 17.49 -1.26 0.50
CA THR A 69 17.44 -2.05 1.73
C THR A 69 17.30 -1.13 2.93
N ILE A 70 16.27 -1.35 3.77
CA ILE A 70 16.01 -0.58 4.98
C ILE A 70 16.13 -1.49 6.20
N HIS A 71 16.98 -1.10 7.15
CA HIS A 71 17.06 -1.74 8.46
C HIS A 71 16.06 -1.08 9.41
N PHE A 72 14.94 -1.75 9.62
CA PHE A 72 13.86 -1.26 10.50
C PHE A 72 14.21 -1.46 11.97
N GLN A 73 13.98 -0.44 12.77
CA GLN A 73 14.00 -0.52 14.23
C GLN A 73 12.88 0.34 14.79
N ARG A 74 11.88 -0.29 15.40
CA ARG A 74 10.72 0.42 16.01
C ARG A 74 11.17 1.44 17.03
N GLY A 75 10.60 2.64 16.96
CA GLY A 75 10.89 3.73 17.89
C GLY A 75 12.17 4.51 17.61
N GLN A 76 12.95 4.11 16.61
CA GLN A 76 14.09 4.89 16.13
C GLN A 76 13.74 5.64 14.85
N SER A 77 14.22 6.87 14.73
CA SER A 77 14.21 7.58 13.46
C SER A 77 15.37 7.05 12.61
N ASN A 78 15.11 6.09 11.71
CA ASN A 78 16.09 5.75 10.71
C ASN A 78 16.21 6.90 9.71
N LYS A 79 17.31 7.62 9.79
CA LYS A 79 17.76 8.48 8.71
C LYS A 79 18.31 7.54 7.61
N THR A 80 17.44 7.05 6.73
CA THR A 80 17.88 6.61 5.41
C THR A 80 18.52 7.82 4.73
N GLU A 81 19.61 7.64 4.00
CA GLU A 81 20.29 8.72 3.29
C GLU A 81 19.25 9.56 2.52
N GLY A 82 19.05 10.81 2.94
CA GLY A 82 18.12 11.74 2.32
C GLY A 82 16.74 11.90 2.96
N GLY A 83 16.41 11.14 4.01
CA GLY A 83 15.07 11.18 4.62
C GLY A 83 14.92 12.20 5.75
N SER A 84 13.78 12.87 5.82
CA SER A 84 13.39 13.75 6.91
C SER A 84 13.20 12.95 8.21
N ALA A 85 13.81 13.43 9.29
CA ALA A 85 13.95 12.75 10.58
C ALA A 85 12.66 12.62 11.42
N SER A 86 11.46 12.85 10.86
CA SER A 86 10.22 12.98 11.65
C SER A 86 9.46 11.68 11.93
N ASN A 87 9.92 10.53 11.42
CA ASN A 87 9.17 9.28 11.59
C ASN A 87 9.74 8.42 12.71
N ARG A 88 9.06 8.41 13.85
CA ARG A 88 9.26 7.46 14.96
C ARG A 88 9.05 5.99 14.57
N ASP A 89 8.70 5.73 13.32
CA ASP A 89 8.33 4.42 12.77
C ASP A 89 9.49 3.71 12.07
N GLY A 90 10.73 4.03 12.41
CA GLY A 90 11.90 3.35 11.85
C GLY A 90 12.12 3.57 10.34
N GLY A 91 11.53 4.64 9.77
CA GLY A 91 11.63 4.94 8.34
C GLY A 91 10.68 4.14 7.44
N ILE A 92 9.86 3.22 8.01
CA ILE A 92 8.89 2.40 7.28
C ILE A 92 7.47 2.78 7.68
N GLN A 93 6.63 3.02 6.68
CA GLN A 93 5.18 3.18 6.81
C GLN A 93 4.46 1.99 6.16
N ILE A 94 3.24 1.71 6.60
CA ILE A 94 2.34 0.83 5.88
C ILE A 94 1.52 1.71 4.94
N ASP A 95 1.73 1.50 3.65
CA ASP A 95 1.01 2.18 2.59
C ASP A 95 -0.18 1.33 2.13
N HIS A 96 -1.29 2.00 1.81
CA HIS A 96 -2.34 1.42 0.99
C HIS A 96 -1.92 1.59 -0.47
N VAL A 97 -1.66 0.51 -1.19
CA VAL A 97 -1.17 0.55 -2.59
C VAL A 97 -2.10 1.38 -3.48
N VAL A 98 -3.41 1.18 -3.38
CA VAL A 98 -4.40 2.18 -3.78
C VAL A 98 -4.71 3.01 -2.53
N ALA A 99 -4.22 4.25 -2.48
CA ALA A 99 -4.32 5.09 -1.29
C ALA A 99 -5.75 5.18 -0.79
N TYR A 100 -5.96 5.15 0.55
CA TYR A 100 -7.32 5.11 1.12
C TYR A 100 -8.20 6.28 0.62
N ALA A 101 -7.66 7.48 0.53
CA ALA A 101 -8.41 8.63 0.03
C ALA A 101 -8.73 8.51 -1.47
N GLU A 102 -7.85 7.91 -2.26
CA GLU A 102 -8.11 7.59 -3.66
C GLU A 102 -9.20 6.51 -3.80
N ALA A 103 -9.11 5.42 -3.06
CA ALA A 103 -10.13 4.38 -3.01
C ALA A 103 -11.50 4.96 -2.60
N TYR A 104 -11.50 5.87 -1.63
CA TYR A 104 -12.72 6.54 -1.16
C TYR A 104 -13.39 7.29 -2.30
N ARG A 105 -12.66 8.10 -3.06
CA ARG A 105 -13.17 8.82 -4.24
C ARG A 105 -13.58 7.89 -5.38
N SER A 106 -13.00 6.70 -5.44
CA SER A 106 -13.22 5.70 -6.50
C SER A 106 -14.40 4.76 -6.24
N GLY A 107 -15.13 4.96 -5.13
CA GLY A 107 -16.34 4.18 -4.83
C GLY A 107 -16.37 3.56 -3.44
N LEU A 108 -15.27 3.55 -2.68
CA LEU A 108 -15.25 3.04 -1.30
C LEU A 108 -16.19 3.86 -0.38
N ASP A 109 -16.46 5.13 -0.68
CA ASP A 109 -17.41 6.01 0.00
C ASP A 109 -18.85 5.49 0.03
N LYS A 110 -19.20 4.62 -0.93
CA LYS A 110 -20.53 4.00 -1.05
C LYS A 110 -20.72 2.77 -0.15
N LEU A 111 -19.63 2.25 0.40
CA LEU A 111 -19.64 1.10 1.29
C LEU A 111 -19.92 1.55 2.73
N ASP A 112 -20.43 0.64 3.56
CA ASP A 112 -20.61 0.92 4.99
C ASP A 112 -19.27 1.02 5.73
N PHE A 113 -19.31 1.45 7.01
CA PHE A 113 -18.09 1.64 7.79
C PHE A 113 -17.31 0.34 7.97
N GLN A 114 -17.99 -0.78 8.19
CA GLN A 114 -17.36 -2.09 8.39
C GLN A 114 -16.59 -2.55 7.13
N GLN A 115 -17.19 -2.36 5.96
CA GLN A 115 -16.56 -2.68 4.68
C GLN A 115 -15.35 -1.78 4.40
N ARG A 116 -15.44 -0.48 4.76
CA ARG A 116 -14.30 0.44 4.66
C ARG A 116 -13.20 0.09 5.64
N ASP A 117 -13.54 -0.36 6.85
CA ASP A 117 -12.56 -0.83 7.83
C ASP A 117 -11.88 -2.12 7.37
N THR A 118 -12.63 -3.01 6.71
CA THR A 118 -12.06 -4.19 6.03
C THR A 118 -11.02 -3.79 4.99
N TYR A 119 -11.33 -2.83 4.12
CA TYR A 119 -10.35 -2.29 3.15
C TYR A 119 -9.11 -1.72 3.85
N TYR A 120 -9.33 -0.92 4.91
CA TYR A 120 -8.24 -0.26 5.65
C TYR A 120 -7.26 -1.27 6.25
N ASN A 121 -7.76 -2.42 6.69
CA ASN A 121 -7.01 -3.46 7.38
C ASN A 121 -6.70 -4.69 6.52
N ASP A 122 -7.02 -4.68 5.22
CA ASP A 122 -6.76 -5.80 4.33
C ASP A 122 -5.27 -5.91 3.98
N PRO A 123 -4.59 -7.00 4.37
CA PRO A 123 -3.17 -7.17 4.04
C PRO A 123 -2.86 -7.13 2.54
N ASP A 124 -3.81 -7.55 1.67
CA ASP A 124 -3.62 -7.53 0.21
C ASP A 124 -3.60 -6.10 -0.36
N VAL A 125 -4.16 -5.14 0.37
CA VAL A 125 -4.15 -3.71 0.01
C VAL A 125 -2.89 -3.00 0.50
N LEU A 126 -2.21 -3.60 1.49
CA LEU A 126 -1.17 -2.97 2.29
C LEU A 126 0.24 -3.41 1.89
N LEU A 127 1.19 -2.48 1.96
CA LEU A 127 2.59 -2.73 1.65
C LEU A 127 3.50 -1.95 2.60
N SER A 128 4.57 -2.59 3.09
CA SER A 128 5.63 -1.89 3.82
C SER A 128 6.45 -1.05 2.85
N SER A 129 6.54 0.24 3.08
CA SER A 129 7.20 1.18 2.18
C SER A 129 8.08 2.17 2.89
N GLN A 130 9.07 2.73 2.19
CA GLN A 130 9.86 3.84 2.68
C GLN A 130 8.94 5.04 2.96
N ALA A 131 9.03 5.59 4.17
CA ALA A 131 8.19 6.71 4.60
C ALA A 131 8.26 7.91 3.65
N GLU A 132 9.44 8.20 3.09
CA GLU A 132 9.62 9.30 2.15
C GLU A 132 8.91 9.03 0.81
N ALA A 133 9.07 7.83 0.25
CA ALA A 133 8.38 7.43 -0.99
C ALA A 133 6.85 7.49 -0.82
N ASN A 134 6.33 6.96 0.29
CA ASN A 134 4.91 7.03 0.61
C ASN A 134 4.41 8.47 0.80
N ASN A 135 5.20 9.33 1.47
CA ASN A 135 4.86 10.75 1.64
C ASN A 135 4.83 11.52 0.31
N VAL A 136 5.64 11.12 -0.69
CA VAL A 136 5.60 11.69 -2.04
C VAL A 136 4.42 11.15 -2.83
N LYS A 137 4.14 9.85 -2.75
CA LYS A 137 2.99 9.21 -3.39
C LYS A 137 1.66 9.83 -2.96
N LYS A 138 1.50 10.12 -1.67
CA LYS A 138 0.24 10.67 -1.09
C LYS A 138 -0.98 9.83 -1.46
N ASP A 139 -1.98 10.46 -2.05
CA ASP A 139 -3.21 9.86 -2.57
C ASP A 139 -3.26 9.85 -4.12
N GLY A 140 -2.08 9.94 -4.75
CA GLY A 140 -1.93 9.88 -6.20
C GLY A 140 -2.24 8.49 -6.76
N THR A 141 -2.74 8.48 -7.99
CA THR A 141 -2.86 7.29 -8.82
C THR A 141 -1.54 7.02 -9.55
N ILE A 142 -1.50 5.95 -10.35
CA ILE A 142 -0.35 5.66 -11.22
C ILE A 142 -0.05 6.78 -12.25
N VAL A 143 -1.00 7.68 -12.47
CA VAL A 143 -0.80 8.85 -13.37
C VAL A 143 0.08 9.91 -12.72
N GLU A 144 -0.10 10.14 -11.42
CA GLU A 144 0.63 11.17 -10.67
C GLU A 144 1.93 10.64 -10.07
N TRP A 145 2.00 9.34 -9.78
CA TRP A 145 3.15 8.75 -9.13
C TRP A 145 3.37 7.29 -9.51
N GLU A 146 4.62 6.93 -9.76
CA GLU A 146 5.09 5.56 -9.99
C GLU A 146 6.30 5.25 -9.11
N PRO A 147 6.51 3.99 -8.71
CA PRO A 147 7.75 3.58 -8.04
C PRO A 147 8.99 3.93 -8.87
N SER A 148 10.03 4.48 -8.23
CA SER A 148 11.32 4.72 -8.88
C SER A 148 12.07 3.43 -9.17
N ASN A 149 11.75 2.34 -8.48
CA ASN A 149 12.23 1.00 -8.75
C ASN A 149 11.51 0.44 -9.98
N GLN A 150 12.16 0.50 -11.13
CA GLN A 150 11.59 0.02 -12.40
C GLN A 150 11.20 -1.46 -12.35
N ALA A 151 11.94 -2.29 -11.60
CA ALA A 151 11.63 -3.71 -11.47
C ALA A 151 10.27 -3.97 -10.78
N PHE A 152 9.76 -3.01 -9.99
CA PHE A 152 8.49 -3.12 -9.27
C PHE A 152 7.31 -2.46 -10.00
N GLN A 153 7.53 -1.74 -11.09
CA GLN A 153 6.44 -0.99 -11.75
C GLN A 153 5.33 -1.91 -12.29
N CYS A 154 5.71 -3.05 -12.83
CA CYS A 154 4.73 -4.04 -13.32
C CYS A 154 3.89 -4.63 -12.18
N ASP A 155 4.52 -5.00 -11.09
CA ASP A 155 3.84 -5.52 -9.90
C ASP A 155 2.94 -4.43 -9.28
N TYR A 156 3.43 -3.18 -9.21
CA TYR A 156 2.64 -2.06 -8.73
C TYR A 156 1.37 -1.83 -9.55
N ALA A 157 1.46 -1.85 -10.89
CA ALA A 157 0.29 -1.73 -11.77
C ALA A 157 -0.68 -2.91 -11.57
N SER A 158 -0.16 -4.13 -11.45
CA SER A 158 -0.96 -5.33 -11.22
C SER A 158 -1.68 -5.28 -9.86
N LEU A 159 -1.00 -4.86 -8.80
CA LEU A 159 -1.58 -4.66 -7.47
C LEU A 159 -2.70 -3.61 -7.50
N GLN A 160 -2.47 -2.45 -8.15
CA GLN A 160 -3.49 -1.41 -8.31
C GLN A 160 -4.76 -1.97 -8.96
N ILE A 161 -4.62 -2.72 -10.05
CA ILE A 161 -5.74 -3.32 -10.78
C ILE A 161 -6.45 -4.37 -9.92
N GLY A 162 -5.70 -5.28 -9.29
CA GLY A 162 -6.25 -6.33 -8.45
C GLY A 162 -7.06 -5.78 -7.27
N ILE A 163 -6.51 -4.77 -6.57
CA ILE A 163 -7.19 -4.11 -5.45
C ILE A 163 -8.48 -3.41 -5.93
N LYS A 164 -8.40 -2.67 -7.04
CA LYS A 164 -9.59 -2.00 -7.58
C LYS A 164 -10.66 -2.99 -8.01
N ALA A 165 -10.29 -4.09 -8.63
CA ALA A 165 -11.23 -5.17 -8.97
C ALA A 165 -11.85 -5.82 -7.73
N LYS A 166 -11.03 -6.16 -6.72
CA LYS A 166 -11.48 -6.78 -5.46
C LYS A 166 -12.56 -5.95 -4.75
N TYR A 167 -12.42 -4.62 -4.77
CA TYR A 167 -13.31 -3.71 -4.05
C TYR A 167 -14.33 -2.97 -4.95
N GLY A 168 -14.40 -3.32 -6.24
CA GLY A 168 -15.31 -2.68 -7.18
C GLY A 168 -15.04 -1.18 -7.37
N LEU A 169 -13.79 -0.76 -7.22
CA LEU A 169 -13.39 0.64 -7.36
C LEU A 169 -13.24 1.02 -8.83
N MET A 170 -13.67 2.22 -9.17
CA MET A 170 -13.54 2.73 -10.53
C MET A 170 -12.14 3.32 -10.79
N VAL A 171 -11.81 3.45 -12.05
CA VAL A 171 -10.70 4.24 -12.58
C VAL A 171 -11.24 5.39 -13.43
N ASP A 172 -10.52 6.49 -13.56
CA ASP A 172 -10.78 7.43 -14.64
C ASP A 172 -10.05 6.98 -15.94
N GLN A 173 -10.37 7.64 -17.04
CA GLN A 173 -9.81 7.24 -18.35
C GLN A 173 -8.28 7.35 -18.39
N LYS A 174 -7.70 8.38 -17.77
CA LYS A 174 -6.24 8.57 -17.74
C LYS A 174 -5.53 7.48 -16.95
N GLU A 175 -6.10 7.10 -15.81
CA GLU A 175 -5.58 6.01 -14.99
C GLU A 175 -5.68 4.67 -15.72
N HIS A 176 -6.82 4.39 -16.36
CA HIS A 176 -7.00 3.18 -17.16
C HIS A 176 -5.95 3.09 -18.28
N ASP A 177 -5.76 4.17 -19.04
CA ASP A 177 -4.82 4.21 -20.16
C ASP A 177 -3.37 4.06 -19.68
N LYS A 178 -3.02 4.67 -18.55
CA LYS A 178 -1.69 4.55 -17.95
C LYS A 178 -1.42 3.13 -17.46
N LEU A 179 -2.38 2.49 -16.78
CA LEU A 179 -2.29 1.09 -16.36
C LEU A 179 -2.09 0.16 -17.58
N ALA A 180 -2.86 0.38 -18.64
CA ALA A 180 -2.71 -0.39 -19.88
C ALA A 180 -1.32 -0.21 -20.52
N GLN A 181 -0.81 1.02 -20.53
CA GLN A 181 0.53 1.34 -21.05
C GLN A 181 1.63 0.63 -20.26
N VAL A 182 1.58 0.66 -18.92
CA VAL A 182 2.58 -0.02 -18.08
C VAL A 182 2.52 -1.52 -18.32
N LEU A 183 1.32 -2.14 -18.28
CA LEU A 183 1.17 -3.57 -18.48
C LEU A 183 1.66 -4.03 -19.88
N ALA A 184 1.51 -3.19 -20.91
CA ALA A 184 2.00 -3.50 -22.24
C ALA A 184 3.54 -3.61 -22.32
N SER A 185 4.25 -2.95 -21.39
CA SER A 185 5.71 -3.03 -21.29
C SER A 185 6.21 -4.15 -20.37
N CYS A 186 5.29 -4.83 -19.68
CA CYS A 186 5.65 -5.89 -18.73
C CYS A 186 5.91 -7.23 -19.42
N PRO A 187 6.86 -8.04 -18.90
CA PRO A 187 7.01 -9.42 -19.32
C PRO A 187 5.71 -10.21 -19.10
N THR A 188 5.42 -11.14 -20.01
CA THR A 188 4.16 -11.92 -20.01
C THR A 188 3.95 -12.80 -18.77
N GLU A 189 5.01 -13.04 -17.98
CA GLU A 189 5.00 -13.90 -16.80
C GLU A 189 4.59 -13.17 -15.50
N THR A 190 4.44 -11.85 -15.54
CA THR A 190 4.18 -11.03 -14.34
C THR A 190 2.68 -10.86 -14.03
N ILE A 191 1.79 -11.52 -14.77
CA ILE A 191 0.35 -11.50 -14.46
C ILE A 191 0.09 -12.53 -13.36
N ILE A 192 0.28 -12.12 -12.12
CA ILE A 192 -0.14 -12.91 -10.97
C ILE A 192 -1.67 -13.00 -11.01
N SER A 193 -2.14 -14.23 -11.19
CA SER A 193 -3.56 -14.62 -11.11
C SER A 193 -4.10 -14.52 -9.70
#